data_2a6c67b35b34dffdc2e0aa2abe9e52ee
#
_entry.id   2a6c67b35b34dffdc2e0aa2abe9e52ee
#
_cell.length_a   1.000
_cell.length_b   1.000
_cell.length_c   1.000
_cell.angle_alpha   90.00
_cell.angle_beta   90.00
_cell.angle_gamma   90.00
#
_symmetry.space_group_name_H-M   'P 1'
#
loop_
_entity.id
_entity.type
_entity.pdbx_description
1 polymer ?
#
loop_
_entity_poly.entity_id
_entity_poly.type
_entity_poly.pdbx_seq_one_letter_code
_entity_poly.pdbx_strand_id
1 'polypeptide(L)'
;MNRLPRSLRLPSPAALLVALLCAATAASAQDGPQKLPAITLNAGMHLIRAEVAQTPEQRSTGLMFRQAMGQNEGMLFAFEDAGQQCFWMKNTLLPLSVAFVADDGSIVNIESMKPQTEDSHCSTKPVRFVLEMNEGWFGKRGIKPGFKLQGPPFAK
;
A
#
# COMPACT_ATOMS: atom_id res chain seq x y z
N MET A 1 40.65 -77.43 -32.53
CA MET A 1 40.83 -76.01 -32.82
C MET A 1 39.48 -75.29 -32.58
N ASN A 2 39.29 -74.90 -31.34
CA ASN A 2 38.02 -74.28 -30.86
C ASN A 2 38.13 -72.77 -30.88
N ARG A 3 37.26 -72.09 -31.63
CA ARG A 3 37.10 -70.65 -31.55
C ARG A 3 35.88 -70.33 -30.68
N LEU A 4 36.11 -69.65 -29.57
CA LEU A 4 35.09 -69.15 -28.68
C LEU A 4 34.39 -67.92 -29.30
N PRO A 5 33.09 -67.75 -29.08
CA PRO A 5 32.39 -66.60 -29.61
C PRO A 5 32.59 -65.34 -28.73
N ARG A 6 32.73 -64.22 -29.39
CA ARG A 6 32.84 -62.87 -28.83
C ARG A 6 31.56 -62.52 -28.10
N SER A 7 31.62 -62.23 -26.79
CA SER A 7 30.54 -61.71 -26.02
C SER A 7 30.26 -60.28 -26.42
N LEU A 8 29.04 -60.01 -26.92
CA LEU A 8 28.48 -58.62 -27.06
C LEU A 8 28.27 -58.05 -25.68
N ARG A 9 28.99 -57.00 -25.36
CA ARG A 9 28.66 -56.14 -24.22
C ARG A 9 27.56 -55.18 -24.63
N LEU A 10 26.40 -55.27 -23.99
CA LEU A 10 25.33 -54.26 -24.02
C LEU A 10 25.78 -52.99 -23.31
N PRO A 11 25.50 -51.81 -23.87
CA PRO A 11 25.79 -50.56 -23.15
C PRO A 11 24.83 -50.40 -21.98
N SER A 12 25.39 -50.00 -20.86
CA SER A 12 24.68 -49.61 -19.64
C SER A 12 23.77 -48.41 -19.89
N PRO A 13 22.54 -48.38 -19.37
CA PRO A 13 21.69 -47.22 -19.50
C PRO A 13 22.25 -46.07 -18.66
N ALA A 14 22.76 -45.05 -19.33
CA ALA A 14 23.14 -43.81 -18.71
C ALA A 14 21.91 -43.20 -18.06
N ALA A 15 21.94 -43.04 -16.74
CA ALA A 15 20.94 -42.35 -15.96
C ALA A 15 20.84 -40.88 -16.40
N LEU A 16 19.73 -40.51 -17.05
CA LEU A 16 19.37 -39.11 -17.28
C LEU A 16 18.96 -38.50 -15.94
N LEU A 17 19.87 -37.80 -15.29
CA LEU A 17 19.56 -36.88 -14.20
C LEU A 17 18.95 -35.61 -14.81
N VAL A 18 17.62 -35.54 -14.82
CA VAL A 18 16.89 -34.30 -15.09
C VAL A 18 17.00 -33.44 -13.85
N ALA A 19 17.94 -32.51 -13.85
CA ALA A 19 17.99 -31.44 -12.85
C ALA A 19 16.85 -30.49 -13.08
N LEU A 20 15.79 -30.61 -12.28
CA LEU A 20 14.69 -29.65 -12.22
C LEU A 20 15.22 -28.38 -11.55
N LEU A 21 15.65 -27.39 -12.33
CA LEU A 21 15.95 -26.05 -11.83
C LEU A 21 14.63 -25.41 -11.40
N CYS A 22 14.31 -25.47 -10.10
CA CYS A 22 13.33 -24.57 -9.49
C CYS A 22 13.90 -23.16 -9.54
N ALA A 23 13.52 -22.37 -10.55
CA ALA A 23 13.74 -20.95 -10.57
C ALA A 23 12.82 -20.33 -9.51
N ALA A 24 13.34 -20.14 -8.30
CA ALA A 24 12.71 -19.30 -7.30
C ALA A 24 12.72 -17.87 -7.85
N THR A 25 11.58 -17.40 -8.36
CA THR A 25 11.39 -15.98 -8.66
C THR A 25 11.40 -15.24 -7.32
N ALA A 26 12.55 -14.69 -6.95
CA ALA A 26 12.62 -13.71 -5.88
C ALA A 26 11.72 -12.53 -6.30
N ALA A 27 10.59 -12.36 -5.64
CA ALA A 27 9.79 -11.15 -5.75
C ALA A 27 10.68 -10.02 -5.22
N SER A 28 11.26 -9.24 -6.12
CA SER A 28 11.97 -8.02 -5.77
C SER A 28 10.96 -7.11 -5.09
N ALA A 29 11.19 -6.76 -3.82
CA ALA A 29 10.51 -5.66 -3.18
C ALA A 29 10.73 -4.44 -4.08
N GLN A 30 9.66 -3.87 -4.63
CA GLN A 30 9.76 -2.70 -5.49
C GLN A 30 10.06 -1.49 -4.60
N ASP A 31 11.33 -1.09 -4.54
CA ASP A 31 11.76 0.18 -3.94
C ASP A 31 11.35 1.35 -4.85
N GLY A 32 10.05 1.57 -4.99
CA GLY A 32 9.52 2.61 -5.86
C GLY A 32 8.08 3.00 -5.50
N PRO A 33 7.58 4.14 -6.05
CA PRO A 33 6.22 4.58 -5.78
C PRO A 33 5.20 3.62 -6.36
N GLN A 34 4.27 3.17 -5.53
CA GLN A 34 3.14 2.36 -6.00
C GLN A 34 2.07 3.23 -6.67
N LYS A 35 1.27 2.60 -7.55
CA LYS A 35 0.03 3.15 -8.11
C LYS A 35 -1.10 2.17 -7.86
N LEU A 36 -2.18 2.65 -7.24
CA LEU A 36 -3.33 1.84 -6.86
C LEU A 36 -4.60 2.33 -7.57
N PRO A 37 -5.63 1.48 -7.68
CA PRO A 37 -6.95 1.90 -8.11
C PRO A 37 -7.46 3.05 -7.24
N ALA A 38 -8.08 4.04 -7.87
CA ALA A 38 -8.56 5.22 -7.17
C ALA A 38 -10.09 5.29 -7.17
N ILE A 39 -10.63 5.87 -6.11
CA ILE A 39 -12.03 6.21 -5.95
C ILE A 39 -12.18 7.73 -5.85
N THR A 40 -13.43 8.21 -6.03
CA THR A 40 -13.78 9.61 -5.79
C THR A 40 -14.46 9.74 -4.43
N LEU A 41 -13.91 10.61 -3.58
CA LEU A 41 -14.53 11.02 -2.33
C LEU A 41 -15.00 12.47 -2.44
N ASN A 42 -16.04 12.83 -1.69
CA ASN A 42 -16.54 14.18 -1.58
C ASN A 42 -16.23 14.75 -0.19
N ALA A 43 -15.61 15.91 -0.16
CA ALA A 43 -15.42 16.71 1.04
C ALA A 43 -16.15 18.04 0.87
N GLY A 44 -17.47 18.04 1.06
CA GLY A 44 -18.35 19.14 0.70
C GLY A 44 -18.36 19.35 -0.82
N MET A 45 -17.93 20.54 -1.26
CA MET A 45 -17.82 20.87 -2.68
C MET A 45 -16.53 20.39 -3.36
N HIS A 46 -15.60 19.79 -2.60
CA HIS A 46 -14.30 19.37 -3.09
C HIS A 46 -14.30 17.88 -3.41
N LEU A 47 -13.89 17.53 -4.64
CA LEU A 47 -13.68 16.16 -5.05
C LEU A 47 -12.23 15.77 -4.76
N ILE A 48 -12.06 14.57 -4.20
CA ILE A 48 -10.75 13.95 -3.92
C ILE A 48 -10.65 12.70 -4.78
N ARG A 49 -9.57 12.57 -5.53
CA ARG A 49 -9.17 11.33 -6.17
C ARG A 49 -8.24 10.57 -5.23
N ALA A 50 -8.78 9.61 -4.48
CA ALA A 50 -8.04 8.84 -3.50
C ALA A 50 -7.66 7.46 -4.06
N GLU A 51 -6.37 7.15 -4.16
CA GLU A 51 -5.91 5.77 -4.34
C GLU A 51 -6.22 4.95 -3.09
N VAL A 52 -6.57 3.68 -3.23
CA VAL A 52 -7.02 2.87 -2.09
C VAL A 52 -6.00 1.79 -1.76
N ALA A 53 -5.37 1.90 -0.59
CA ALA A 53 -4.47 0.91 -0.02
C ALA A 53 -5.26 -0.03 0.91
N GLN A 54 -5.41 -1.31 0.50
CA GLN A 54 -6.25 -2.29 1.20
C GLN A 54 -5.44 -3.46 1.76
N THR A 55 -4.34 -3.86 1.11
CA THR A 55 -3.51 -4.94 1.62
C THR A 55 -2.45 -4.44 2.61
N PRO A 56 -1.93 -5.28 3.50
CA PRO A 56 -0.84 -4.90 4.39
C PRO A 56 0.36 -4.30 3.66
N GLU A 57 0.74 -4.86 2.51
CA GLU A 57 1.87 -4.39 1.68
C GLU A 57 1.57 -3.01 1.09
N GLN A 58 0.36 -2.79 0.57
CA GLN A 58 -0.06 -1.50 0.03
C GLN A 58 -0.08 -0.42 1.11
N ARG A 59 -0.60 -0.75 2.31
CA ARG A 59 -0.61 0.17 3.45
C ARG A 59 0.80 0.48 3.95
N SER A 60 1.68 -0.52 4.00
CA SER A 60 3.08 -0.34 4.41
C SER A 60 3.86 0.54 3.45
N THR A 61 3.62 0.43 2.14
CA THR A 61 4.26 1.28 1.13
C THR A 61 3.66 2.69 1.09
N GLY A 62 2.33 2.82 1.18
CA GLY A 62 1.65 4.11 1.18
C GLY A 62 2.12 5.04 0.07
N LEU A 63 2.40 6.30 0.41
CA LEU A 63 2.90 7.34 -0.50
C LEU A 63 4.44 7.43 -0.56
N MET A 64 5.14 6.41 -0.07
CA MET A 64 6.62 6.36 -0.14
C MET A 64 7.13 6.57 -1.57
N PHE A 65 8.27 7.22 -1.68
CA PHE A 65 9.02 7.48 -2.92
C PHE A 65 8.31 8.38 -3.94
N ARG A 66 7.10 8.89 -3.67
CA ARG A 66 6.43 9.84 -4.57
C ARG A 66 7.10 11.20 -4.51
N GLN A 67 7.39 11.74 -5.68
CA GLN A 67 7.99 13.07 -5.82
C GLN A 67 6.95 14.18 -5.99
N ALA A 68 5.75 13.84 -6.46
CA ALA A 68 4.65 14.78 -6.66
C ALA A 68 3.30 14.07 -6.49
N MET A 69 2.29 14.85 -6.11
CA MET A 69 0.89 14.43 -6.03
C MET A 69 0.00 15.62 -6.43
N GLY A 70 -1.02 15.35 -7.25
CA GLY A 70 -1.97 16.37 -7.68
C GLY A 70 -2.67 17.04 -6.50
N GLN A 71 -3.13 18.28 -6.68
CA GLN A 71 -3.69 19.09 -5.59
C GLN A 71 -4.86 18.41 -4.86
N ASN A 72 -5.71 17.67 -5.58
CA ASN A 72 -6.86 16.94 -5.04
C ASN A 72 -6.67 15.43 -5.12
N GLU A 73 -5.43 14.96 -5.18
CA GLU A 73 -5.08 13.55 -5.09
C GLU A 73 -4.63 13.21 -3.67
N GLY A 74 -4.83 11.95 -3.30
CA GLY A 74 -4.44 11.44 -2.00
C GLY A 74 -4.47 9.92 -1.97
N MET A 75 -4.28 9.35 -0.79
CA MET A 75 -4.39 7.91 -0.56
C MET A 75 -5.30 7.64 0.63
N LEU A 76 -6.29 6.77 0.40
CA LEU A 76 -7.16 6.23 1.43
C LEU A 76 -6.65 4.85 1.85
N PHE A 77 -6.29 4.71 3.09
CA PHE A 77 -5.93 3.45 3.71
C PHE A 77 -7.19 2.84 4.32
N ALA A 78 -7.52 1.62 3.93
CA ALA A 78 -8.67 0.89 4.43
C ALA A 78 -8.19 -0.32 5.24
N PHE A 79 -8.70 -0.44 6.46
CA PHE A 79 -8.42 -1.54 7.37
C PHE A 79 -9.66 -2.44 7.50
N GLU A 80 -9.46 -3.72 7.82
CA GLU A 80 -10.54 -4.67 8.00
C GLU A 80 -11.37 -4.33 9.25
N ASP A 81 -10.66 -4.06 10.35
CA ASP A 81 -11.25 -3.74 11.64
C ASP A 81 -10.87 -2.33 12.12
N ALA A 82 -11.76 -1.73 12.93
CA ALA A 82 -11.45 -0.47 13.57
C ALA A 82 -10.42 -0.67 14.68
N GLY A 83 -9.37 0.14 14.66
CA GLY A 83 -8.29 0.14 15.63
C GLY A 83 -7.64 1.50 15.76
N GLN A 84 -6.76 1.67 16.74
CA GLN A 84 -5.87 2.82 16.74
C GLN A 84 -4.90 2.67 15.60
N GLN A 85 -4.96 3.58 14.64
CA GLN A 85 -4.07 3.61 13.48
C GLN A 85 -2.99 4.66 13.70
N CYS A 86 -1.74 4.28 13.46
CA CYS A 86 -0.59 5.17 13.58
C CYS A 86 0.21 5.18 12.28
N PHE A 87 0.62 6.36 11.86
CA PHE A 87 1.33 6.62 10.61
C PHE A 87 2.66 7.32 10.86
N TRP A 88 3.60 7.12 9.99
CA TRP A 88 4.92 7.74 9.96
C TRP A 88 5.27 8.19 8.55
N MET A 89 6.35 8.95 8.39
CA MET A 89 6.77 9.52 7.11
C MET A 89 8.07 8.93 6.57
N LYS A 90 8.44 7.71 7.01
CA LYS A 90 9.61 7.01 6.49
C LYS A 90 9.53 6.89 4.97
N ASN A 91 10.63 7.21 4.26
CA ASN A 91 10.72 7.20 2.80
C ASN A 91 9.64 8.03 2.07
N THR A 92 8.90 8.89 2.77
CA THR A 92 7.86 9.76 2.19
C THR A 92 8.43 11.15 1.98
N LEU A 93 8.55 11.56 0.71
CA LEU A 93 9.22 12.81 0.31
C LEU A 93 8.29 14.03 0.37
N LEU A 94 6.98 13.79 0.26
CA LEU A 94 5.98 14.85 0.25
C LEU A 94 5.57 15.22 1.67
N PRO A 95 5.43 16.51 2.01
CA PRO A 95 4.76 16.92 3.23
C PRO A 95 3.27 16.60 3.12
N LEU A 96 2.71 15.95 4.12
CA LEU A 96 1.34 15.44 4.10
C LEU A 96 0.53 15.94 5.30
N SER A 97 -0.79 15.95 5.12
CA SER A 97 -1.76 15.99 6.21
C SER A 97 -2.51 14.65 6.22
N VAL A 98 -2.64 14.06 7.39
CA VAL A 98 -3.38 12.81 7.62
C VAL A 98 -4.68 13.10 8.36
N ALA A 99 -5.80 12.56 7.86
CA ALA A 99 -7.09 12.55 8.53
C ALA A 99 -7.47 11.13 8.90
N PHE A 100 -7.76 10.89 10.16
CA PHE A 100 -8.28 9.64 10.69
C PHE A 100 -9.79 9.66 10.63
N VAL A 101 -10.40 8.65 9.99
CA VAL A 101 -11.80 8.68 9.57
C VAL A 101 -12.56 7.47 10.08
N ALA A 102 -13.69 7.72 10.73
CA ALA A 102 -14.61 6.69 11.23
C ALA A 102 -15.40 6.04 10.07
N ASP A 103 -16.09 4.94 10.35
CA ASP A 103 -16.84 4.14 9.37
C ASP A 103 -17.94 4.95 8.63
N ASP A 104 -18.50 5.93 9.31
CA ASP A 104 -19.53 6.81 8.74
C ASP A 104 -18.97 7.99 7.92
N GLY A 105 -17.65 8.05 7.74
CA GLY A 105 -16.94 9.12 7.04
C GLY A 105 -16.58 10.33 7.89
N SER A 106 -16.92 10.34 9.20
CA SER A 106 -16.59 11.44 10.09
C SER A 106 -15.09 11.47 10.42
N ILE A 107 -14.47 12.64 10.26
CA ILE A 107 -13.06 12.85 10.61
C ILE A 107 -12.92 12.92 12.13
N VAL A 108 -12.10 12.06 12.70
CA VAL A 108 -11.82 11.98 14.15
C VAL A 108 -10.77 13.01 14.56
N ASN A 109 -9.62 12.99 13.90
CA ASN A 109 -8.55 13.99 14.06
C ASN A 109 -7.77 14.14 12.77
N ILE A 110 -7.05 15.25 12.66
CA ILE A 110 -6.17 15.59 11.52
C ILE A 110 -4.82 16.01 12.09
N GLU A 111 -3.73 15.52 11.48
CA GLU A 111 -2.36 15.92 11.82
C GLU A 111 -1.56 16.31 10.58
N SER A 112 -0.56 17.17 10.75
CA SER A 112 0.45 17.48 9.73
C SER A 112 1.67 16.62 9.97
N MET A 113 2.21 16.05 8.89
CA MET A 113 3.33 15.12 8.95
C MET A 113 4.49 15.64 8.11
N LYS A 114 5.66 15.75 8.74
CA LYS A 114 6.89 16.21 8.07
C LYS A 114 7.54 15.08 7.26
N PRO A 115 8.04 15.37 6.04
CA PRO A 115 8.72 14.38 5.23
C PRO A 115 9.87 13.67 5.97
N GLN A 116 10.04 12.38 5.70
CA GLN A 116 11.18 11.56 6.14
C GLN A 116 11.38 11.52 7.66
N THR A 117 10.32 11.72 8.46
CA THR A 117 10.35 11.52 9.91
C THR A 117 9.76 10.15 10.27
N GLU A 118 10.17 9.63 11.43
CA GLU A 118 9.63 8.40 11.99
C GLU A 118 8.76 8.67 13.23
N ASP A 119 8.38 9.92 13.43
CA ASP A 119 7.43 10.31 14.46
C ASP A 119 6.07 9.64 14.20
N SER A 120 5.44 9.19 15.26
CA SER A 120 4.17 8.47 15.18
C SER A 120 2.99 9.43 15.29
N HIS A 121 2.15 9.44 14.25
CA HIS A 121 0.91 10.21 14.17
C HIS A 121 -0.26 9.25 14.28
N CYS A 122 -1.05 9.35 15.36
CA CYS A 122 -2.04 8.33 15.68
C CYS A 122 -3.48 8.88 15.72
N SER A 123 -4.44 7.99 15.44
CA SER A 123 -5.85 8.28 15.66
C SER A 123 -6.14 8.42 17.15
N THR A 124 -6.97 9.40 17.54
CA THR A 124 -7.41 9.61 18.92
C THR A 124 -8.53 8.66 19.35
N LYS A 125 -9.13 7.94 18.39
CA LYS A 125 -10.15 6.90 18.59
C LYS A 125 -9.90 5.78 17.60
N PRO A 126 -10.43 4.57 17.81
CA PRO A 126 -10.40 3.51 16.80
C PRO A 126 -11.05 3.96 15.49
N VAL A 127 -10.37 3.72 14.36
CA VAL A 127 -10.85 4.04 13.01
C VAL A 127 -10.51 2.92 12.02
N ARG A 128 -11.28 2.80 10.95
CA ARG A 128 -11.01 1.89 9.82
C ARG A 128 -10.40 2.58 8.62
N PHE A 129 -10.46 3.89 8.56
CA PHE A 129 -10.00 4.63 7.39
C PHE A 129 -9.02 5.73 7.80
N VAL A 130 -8.02 5.94 6.94
CA VAL A 130 -7.07 7.05 7.08
C VAL A 130 -6.88 7.66 5.71
N LEU A 131 -6.99 8.98 5.60
CA LEU A 131 -6.84 9.71 4.34
C LEU A 131 -5.63 10.63 4.42
N GLU A 132 -4.64 10.39 3.57
CA GLU A 132 -3.49 11.25 3.38
C GLU A 132 -3.69 12.17 2.17
N MET A 133 -3.43 13.47 2.36
CA MET A 133 -3.51 14.53 1.35
C MET A 133 -2.25 15.39 1.42
N ASN A 134 -2.01 16.22 0.40
CA ASN A 134 -0.97 17.24 0.48
C ASN A 134 -1.12 18.08 1.74
N GLU A 135 0.00 18.50 2.34
CA GLU A 135 0.01 19.29 3.57
C GLU A 135 -0.90 20.52 3.49
N GLY A 136 -1.67 20.71 4.55
CA GLY A 136 -2.62 21.84 4.68
C GLY A 136 -3.88 21.72 3.83
N TRP A 137 -4.08 20.61 3.08
CA TRP A 137 -5.24 20.46 2.18
C TRP A 137 -6.57 20.64 2.91
N PHE A 138 -6.71 20.03 4.08
CA PHE A 138 -7.92 20.11 4.91
C PHE A 138 -8.13 21.54 5.46
N GLY A 139 -7.12 22.12 6.09
CA GLY A 139 -7.20 23.42 6.71
C GLY A 139 -7.54 24.55 5.73
N LYS A 140 -6.92 24.53 4.53
CA LYS A 140 -7.19 25.50 3.46
C LYS A 140 -8.63 25.47 2.95
N ARG A 141 -9.39 24.40 3.26
CA ARG A 141 -10.78 24.19 2.86
C ARG A 141 -11.76 24.26 4.04
N GLY A 142 -11.28 24.64 5.22
CA GLY A 142 -12.10 24.72 6.42
C GLY A 142 -12.57 23.36 6.95
N ILE A 143 -11.95 22.26 6.48
CA ILE A 143 -12.28 20.90 6.91
C ILE A 143 -11.56 20.63 8.24
N LYS A 144 -12.34 20.24 9.25
CA LYS A 144 -11.89 20.06 10.64
C LYS A 144 -12.39 18.71 11.19
N PRO A 145 -11.89 18.24 12.33
CA PRO A 145 -12.49 17.11 13.03
C PRO A 145 -14.00 17.29 13.19
N GLY A 146 -14.78 16.23 12.98
CA GLY A 146 -16.24 16.23 12.91
C GLY A 146 -16.81 16.46 11.51
N PHE A 147 -16.02 16.92 10.54
CA PHE A 147 -16.45 17.01 9.14
C PHE A 147 -16.69 15.61 8.58
N LYS A 148 -17.73 15.46 7.74
CA LYS A 148 -18.10 14.18 7.16
C LYS A 148 -17.71 14.09 5.69
N LEU A 149 -16.80 13.17 5.38
CA LEU A 149 -16.49 12.76 4.01
C LEU A 149 -17.62 11.86 3.48
N GLN A 150 -17.83 11.88 2.17
CA GLN A 150 -18.86 11.09 1.50
C GLN A 150 -18.27 10.30 0.34
N GLY A 151 -18.97 9.24 -0.05
CA GLY A 151 -18.56 8.33 -1.12
C GLY A 151 -18.07 6.99 -0.59
N PRO A 152 -17.76 6.04 -1.50
CA PRO A 152 -17.26 4.75 -1.06
C PRO A 152 -15.89 4.92 -0.36
N PRO A 153 -15.60 4.17 0.71
CA PRO A 153 -16.36 3.05 1.27
C PRO A 153 -17.22 3.43 2.50
N PHE A 154 -17.46 4.70 2.74
CA PHE A 154 -18.18 5.14 3.94
C PHE A 154 -19.66 4.72 3.90
N ALA A 155 -20.21 4.34 5.04
CA ALA A 155 -21.62 4.02 5.16
C ALA A 155 -22.49 5.24 4.76
N LYS A 156 -23.62 4.96 4.11
CA LYS A 156 -24.62 5.99 3.74
C LYS A 156 -25.43 6.41 4.95
#